data_6a5edf533f1ada2f157dde9409b41daf
#
_entry.id   6a5edf533f1ada2f157dde9409b41daf
#
_cell.length_a   1.000
_cell.length_b   1.000
_cell.length_c   1.000
_cell.angle_alpha   90.00
_cell.angle_beta   90.00
_cell.angle_gamma   90.00
#
_symmetry.space_group_name_H-M   'P 1'
#
loop_
_entity.id
_entity.type
_entity.pdbx_description
1 polymer ?
#
loop_
_entity_poly.entity_id
_entity_poly.type
_entity_poly.pdbx_seq_one_letter_code
_entity_poly.pdbx_strand_id
1 'polypeptide(L)'
;MEESLFPICYYRIRRRNEINMDFERLGIPDLIVFKPKVFHDNRGFFMETFIEQEFRETCGDYSLVQTNVSASKQGTLRGLHYQVVFPQGKLVSAVVGRVFDVAVDIRRDSPTFGLWCSTILSDENKNIFWVPPGFAHGFYALSEWSKIEYHCAAYYSGVNERGILWNDPTVGIEWPIIPDVPLLISEKDRSANPFLDSEYL
;
A
#
# COMPACT_ATOMS: atom_id res chain seq x y z
N MET A 1 17.46 -25.45 2.25
CA MET A 1 16.63 -24.86 3.33
C MET A 1 17.37 -23.62 3.78
N GLU A 2 17.10 -22.52 3.14
CA GLU A 2 17.58 -21.19 3.56
C GLU A 2 16.36 -20.32 3.75
N GLU A 3 16.09 -20.01 5.01
CA GLU A 3 15.08 -19.01 5.38
C GLU A 3 15.60 -17.64 4.98
N SER A 4 14.94 -17.00 4.01
CA SER A 4 15.23 -15.63 3.63
C SER A 4 14.80 -14.68 4.74
N LEU A 5 15.80 -14.12 5.39
CA LEU A 5 15.66 -13.08 6.39
C LEU A 5 15.23 -11.75 5.74
N PHE A 6 13.92 -11.48 5.72
CA PHE A 6 13.44 -10.11 5.60
C PHE A 6 13.35 -9.53 7.01
N PRO A 7 13.96 -8.39 7.30
CA PRO A 7 13.80 -7.75 8.60
C PRO A 7 12.43 -7.05 8.67
N ILE A 8 11.41 -7.84 9.01
CA ILE A 8 10.10 -7.27 9.35
C ILE A 8 10.13 -6.99 10.86
N CYS A 9 10.51 -5.77 11.24
CA CYS A 9 10.34 -5.31 12.61
C CYS A 9 8.88 -4.95 12.87
N TYR A 10 8.18 -5.83 13.57
CA TYR A 10 6.80 -5.59 14.00
C TYR A 10 6.75 -5.06 15.43
N TYR A 11 6.21 -3.87 15.61
CA TYR A 11 5.78 -3.37 16.92
C TYR A 11 4.29 -3.60 17.10
N ARG A 12 3.92 -4.58 17.95
CA ARG A 12 2.53 -4.88 18.26
C ARG A 12 2.06 -4.01 19.43
N ILE A 13 1.21 -3.02 19.18
CA ILE A 13 0.50 -2.28 20.23
C ILE A 13 -0.95 -2.78 20.26
N ARG A 14 -1.30 -3.57 21.30
CA ARG A 14 -2.69 -3.87 21.63
C ARG A 14 -3.25 -2.76 22.51
N ARG A 15 -4.28 -2.06 22.08
CA ARG A 15 -5.19 -1.33 22.98
C ARG A 15 -6.32 -2.27 23.38
N ARG A 16 -6.62 -2.34 24.68
CA ARG A 16 -7.73 -3.08 25.24
C ARG A 16 -9.00 -2.25 25.10
N ASN A 17 -10.07 -2.93 24.69
CA ASN A 17 -11.50 -2.59 24.72
C ASN A 17 -11.93 -1.50 23.74
N GLU A 18 -12.72 -1.95 22.75
CA GLU A 18 -13.63 -1.25 21.82
C GLU A 18 -13.18 -1.06 20.36
N ILE A 19 -11.98 -1.46 19.96
CA ILE A 19 -11.61 -1.47 18.54
C ILE A 19 -12.00 -2.81 17.93
N ASN A 20 -12.90 -2.80 16.93
CA ASN A 20 -13.31 -4.00 16.20
C ASN A 20 -12.26 -4.51 15.21
N MET A 21 -11.24 -3.69 14.89
CA MET A 21 -10.21 -4.00 13.91
C MET A 21 -8.81 -3.99 14.54
N ASP A 22 -8.19 -5.17 14.61
CA ASP A 22 -6.78 -5.29 15.00
C ASP A 22 -5.90 -4.57 13.96
N PHE A 23 -4.77 -3.98 14.39
CA PHE A 23 -3.83 -3.35 13.48
C PHE A 23 -2.37 -3.56 13.90
N GLU A 24 -1.49 -3.33 12.94
CA GLU A 24 -0.05 -3.47 13.08
C GLU A 24 0.64 -2.29 12.41
N ARG A 25 1.64 -1.69 13.07
CA ARG A 25 2.51 -0.67 12.47
C ARG A 25 3.74 -1.35 11.89
N LEU A 26 4.08 -0.99 10.66
CA LEU A 26 5.26 -1.56 9.99
C LEU A 26 6.56 -0.91 10.51
N GLY A 27 7.70 -1.24 9.88
CA GLY A 27 9.01 -0.69 10.22
C GLY A 27 9.09 0.84 10.12
N ILE A 28 8.25 1.46 9.29
CA ILE A 28 7.95 2.90 9.29
C ILE A 28 6.60 3.04 10.00
N PRO A 29 6.53 3.60 11.22
CA PRO A 29 5.35 3.51 12.08
C PRO A 29 4.08 4.21 11.56
N ASP A 30 4.23 5.09 10.57
CA ASP A 30 3.10 5.75 9.89
C ASP A 30 2.32 4.79 8.98
N LEU A 31 2.98 3.72 8.52
CA LEU A 31 2.41 2.68 7.69
C LEU A 31 1.71 1.63 8.57
N ILE A 32 0.42 1.43 8.34
CA ILE A 32 -0.43 0.61 9.22
C ILE A 32 -1.15 -0.46 8.40
N VAL A 33 -1.08 -1.69 8.85
CA VAL A 33 -1.86 -2.81 8.32
C VAL A 33 -2.99 -3.13 9.29
N PHE A 34 -4.23 -2.92 8.86
CA PHE A 34 -5.41 -3.34 9.57
C PHE A 34 -5.72 -4.81 9.26
N LYS A 35 -6.21 -5.53 10.28
CA LYS A 35 -6.61 -6.93 10.21
C LYS A 35 -8.08 -7.04 10.64
N PRO A 36 -9.02 -6.90 9.69
CA PRO A 36 -10.45 -6.94 10.00
C PRO A 36 -10.87 -8.26 10.65
N LYS A 37 -11.83 -8.17 11.55
CA LYS A 37 -12.49 -9.37 12.06
C LYS A 37 -13.43 -9.93 10.98
N VAL A 38 -13.22 -11.20 10.61
CA VAL A 38 -14.01 -11.87 9.59
C VAL A 38 -14.99 -12.83 10.28
N PHE A 39 -16.27 -12.70 9.95
CA PHE A 39 -17.36 -13.54 10.44
C PHE A 39 -17.78 -14.50 9.34
N HIS A 40 -17.68 -15.80 9.59
CA HIS A 40 -18.03 -16.84 8.62
C HIS A 40 -19.32 -17.54 9.00
N ASP A 41 -20.15 -17.87 7.98
CA ASP A 41 -21.28 -18.77 8.10
C ASP A 41 -21.43 -19.64 6.83
N ASN A 42 -22.52 -20.41 6.70
CA ASN A 42 -22.76 -21.29 5.55
C ASN A 42 -23.07 -20.53 4.24
N ARG A 43 -23.20 -19.22 4.24
CA ARG A 43 -23.40 -18.36 3.07
C ARG A 43 -22.11 -17.70 2.58
N GLY A 44 -21.04 -17.71 3.40
CA GLY A 44 -19.77 -17.05 3.11
C GLY A 44 -19.22 -16.31 4.32
N PHE A 45 -18.84 -15.04 4.13
CA PHE A 45 -18.28 -14.22 5.20
C PHE A 45 -18.83 -12.79 5.17
N PHE A 46 -18.76 -12.14 6.32
CA PHE A 46 -18.95 -10.70 6.49
C PHE A 46 -17.76 -10.13 7.23
N MET A 47 -17.31 -8.92 6.87
CA MET A 47 -16.32 -8.14 7.61
C MET A 47 -16.58 -6.66 7.43
N GLU A 48 -16.19 -5.87 8.42
CA GLU A 48 -16.16 -4.41 8.31
C GLU A 48 -14.78 -4.03 7.74
N THR A 49 -14.80 -3.28 6.64
CA THR A 49 -13.56 -2.87 5.95
C THR A 49 -13.13 -1.46 6.31
N PHE A 50 -14.04 -0.65 6.85
CA PHE A 50 -13.79 0.72 7.26
C PHE A 50 -14.77 1.17 8.33
N ILE A 51 -14.25 1.70 9.43
CA ILE A 51 -15.01 2.39 10.47
C ILE A 51 -14.30 3.73 10.68
N GLU A 52 -14.95 4.84 10.31
CA GLU A 52 -14.35 6.17 10.32
C GLU A 52 -13.73 6.54 11.68
N GLN A 53 -14.45 6.27 12.77
CA GLN A 53 -13.98 6.58 14.11
C GLN A 53 -12.67 5.83 14.42
N GLU A 54 -12.61 4.52 14.22
CA GLU A 54 -11.41 3.70 14.49
C GLU A 54 -10.24 4.12 13.58
N PHE A 55 -10.52 4.42 12.32
CA PHE A 55 -9.54 4.92 11.38
C PHE A 55 -8.92 6.24 11.86
N ARG A 56 -9.75 7.22 12.26
CA ARG A 56 -9.28 8.52 12.76
C ARG A 56 -8.48 8.39 14.06
N GLU A 57 -8.91 7.55 14.99
CA GLU A 57 -8.20 7.28 16.25
C GLU A 57 -6.83 6.63 16.01
N THR A 58 -6.69 5.83 14.95
CA THR A 58 -5.47 5.06 14.66
C THR A 58 -4.52 5.79 13.73
N CYS A 59 -5.05 6.42 12.67
CA CYS A 59 -4.29 7.03 11.57
C CYS A 59 -4.17 8.55 11.66
N GLY A 60 -5.05 9.22 12.42
CA GLY A 60 -5.16 10.67 12.47
C GLY A 60 -6.39 11.19 11.73
N ASP A 61 -6.57 12.52 11.75
CA ASP A 61 -7.78 13.17 11.24
C ASP A 61 -7.76 13.29 9.70
N TYR A 62 -7.90 12.15 9.02
CA TYR A 62 -8.07 12.08 7.58
C TYR A 62 -9.52 11.75 7.21
N SER A 63 -10.02 12.37 6.13
CA SER A 63 -11.29 12.01 5.50
C SER A 63 -11.03 11.26 4.20
N LEU A 64 -11.71 10.14 3.97
CA LEU A 64 -11.61 9.40 2.72
C LEU A 64 -12.67 9.92 1.75
N VAL A 65 -12.26 10.57 0.67
CA VAL A 65 -13.13 11.39 -0.21
C VAL A 65 -13.31 10.82 -1.62
N GLN A 66 -12.53 9.79 -2.00
CA GLN A 66 -12.59 9.17 -3.32
C GLN A 66 -12.31 7.68 -3.20
N THR A 67 -13.07 6.86 -3.91
CA THR A 67 -12.83 5.41 -4.01
C THR A 67 -12.53 5.03 -5.44
N ASN A 68 -11.49 4.21 -5.64
CA ASN A 68 -11.08 3.68 -6.94
C ASN A 68 -10.96 2.16 -6.87
N VAL A 69 -11.16 1.51 -8.01
CA VAL A 69 -10.87 0.08 -8.18
C VAL A 69 -9.96 -0.10 -9.39
N SER A 70 -8.92 -0.89 -9.25
CA SER A 70 -8.11 -1.36 -10.37
C SER A 70 -8.18 -2.88 -10.51
N ALA A 71 -8.10 -3.38 -11.75
CA ALA A 71 -7.95 -4.80 -12.03
C ALA A 71 -6.64 -5.03 -12.79
N SER A 72 -5.89 -6.06 -12.41
CA SER A 72 -4.54 -6.32 -12.92
C SER A 72 -4.32 -7.81 -13.12
N LYS A 73 -3.70 -8.16 -14.25
CA LYS A 73 -3.20 -9.52 -14.51
C LYS A 73 -1.94 -9.78 -13.71
N GLN A 74 -1.60 -11.05 -13.50
CA GLN A 74 -0.34 -11.46 -12.92
C GLN A 74 0.85 -10.81 -13.64
N GLY A 75 1.86 -10.42 -12.90
CA GLY A 75 3.03 -9.74 -13.46
C GLY A 75 2.82 -8.23 -13.68
N THR A 76 1.63 -7.68 -13.41
CA THR A 76 1.41 -6.23 -13.51
C THR A 76 2.06 -5.52 -12.33
N LEU A 77 2.90 -4.52 -12.63
CA LEU A 77 3.45 -3.57 -11.68
C LEU A 77 2.86 -2.18 -11.96
N ARG A 78 2.36 -1.52 -10.93
CA ARG A 78 1.87 -0.15 -10.98
C ARG A 78 2.56 0.67 -9.91
N GLY A 79 3.08 1.82 -10.26
CA GLY A 79 3.74 2.71 -9.32
C GLY A 79 5.19 3.02 -9.70
N LEU A 80 5.88 3.73 -8.86
CA LEU A 80 5.43 4.30 -7.57
C LEU A 80 4.78 5.66 -7.80
N HIS A 81 3.55 5.87 -7.32
CA HIS A 81 2.77 7.08 -7.57
C HIS A 81 2.49 7.89 -6.30
N TYR A 82 2.56 9.22 -6.42
CA TYR A 82 2.22 10.19 -5.37
C TYR A 82 1.73 11.50 -5.98
N GLN A 83 1.21 12.41 -5.16
CA GLN A 83 0.85 13.77 -5.56
C GLN A 83 1.67 14.78 -4.76
N VAL A 84 2.22 15.81 -5.44
CA VAL A 84 3.02 16.88 -4.83
C VAL A 84 2.16 17.98 -4.22
N VAL A 85 0.97 18.22 -4.78
CA VAL A 85 -0.03 19.14 -4.21
C VAL A 85 -1.26 18.32 -3.85
N PHE A 86 -1.79 18.55 -2.65
CA PHE A 86 -2.84 17.72 -2.05
C PHE A 86 -2.44 16.23 -1.99
N PRO A 87 -1.36 15.91 -1.23
CA PRO A 87 -0.84 14.56 -1.14
C PRO A 87 -1.93 13.57 -0.74
N GLN A 88 -2.02 12.47 -1.49
CA GLN A 88 -3.11 11.53 -1.36
C GLN A 88 -2.72 10.34 -0.50
N GLY A 89 -3.25 10.28 0.74
CA GLY A 89 -3.22 9.05 1.54
C GLY A 89 -4.17 8.01 0.94
N LYS A 90 -3.85 6.72 1.11
CA LYS A 90 -4.61 5.61 0.52
C LYS A 90 -4.81 4.49 1.53
N LEU A 91 -6.06 4.10 1.74
CA LEU A 91 -6.40 2.86 2.43
C LEU A 91 -6.68 1.80 1.36
N VAL A 92 -5.85 0.77 1.31
CA VAL A 92 -5.74 -0.16 0.17
C VAL A 92 -6.09 -1.57 0.60
N SER A 93 -6.91 -2.27 -0.17
CA SER A 93 -7.24 -3.69 0.04
C SER A 93 -7.29 -4.47 -1.26
N ALA A 94 -6.97 -5.76 -1.19
CA ALA A 94 -7.20 -6.69 -2.31
C ALA A 94 -8.56 -7.37 -2.15
N VAL A 95 -9.50 -7.02 -3.02
CA VAL A 95 -10.85 -7.60 -3.05
C VAL A 95 -10.86 -8.96 -3.74
N VAL A 96 -9.96 -9.16 -4.71
CA VAL A 96 -9.73 -10.42 -5.41
C VAL A 96 -8.23 -10.60 -5.61
N GLY A 97 -7.75 -11.81 -5.37
CA GLY A 97 -6.37 -12.19 -5.65
C GLY A 97 -5.39 -11.64 -4.62
N ARG A 98 -4.13 -11.48 -5.06
CA ARG A 98 -3.00 -11.22 -4.16
C ARG A 98 -2.00 -10.27 -4.81
N VAL A 99 -1.53 -9.30 -4.03
CA VAL A 99 -0.50 -8.35 -4.46
C VAL A 99 0.59 -8.18 -3.39
N PHE A 100 1.79 -7.85 -3.83
CA PHE A 100 2.85 -7.29 -3.01
C PHE A 100 2.73 -5.77 -3.10
N ASP A 101 2.31 -5.15 -2.01
CA ASP A 101 2.01 -3.72 -1.92
C ASP A 101 3.14 -2.99 -1.20
N VAL A 102 3.57 -1.84 -1.73
CA VAL A 102 4.77 -1.11 -1.31
C VAL A 102 4.48 0.36 -1.09
N ALA A 103 5.00 0.91 -0.01
CA ALA A 103 5.03 2.34 0.27
C ALA A 103 6.46 2.81 0.56
N VAL A 104 6.88 3.89 -0.09
CA VAL A 104 8.20 4.54 0.06
C VAL A 104 8.01 5.89 0.72
N ASP A 105 8.72 6.18 1.79
CA ASP A 105 8.71 7.50 2.43
C ASP A 105 9.40 8.53 1.55
N ILE A 106 8.66 9.56 1.13
CA ILE A 106 9.15 10.64 0.27
C ILE A 106 9.15 12.01 0.99
N ARG A 107 8.98 12.03 2.30
CA ARG A 107 9.02 13.25 3.12
C ARG A 107 10.49 13.61 3.39
N ARG A 108 10.98 14.72 2.80
CA ARG A 108 12.41 15.09 2.87
C ARG A 108 12.97 15.19 4.28
N ASP A 109 12.18 15.68 5.23
CA ASP A 109 12.60 15.88 6.62
C ASP A 109 12.38 14.64 7.51
N SER A 110 11.91 13.53 6.93
CA SER A 110 11.68 12.28 7.64
C SER A 110 12.99 11.53 7.91
N PRO A 111 13.18 10.95 9.09
CA PRO A 111 14.31 10.05 9.35
C PRO A 111 14.26 8.77 8.54
N THR A 112 13.12 8.48 7.90
CA THR A 112 12.91 7.32 7.03
C THR A 112 12.80 7.69 5.54
N PHE A 113 13.22 8.90 5.16
CA PHE A 113 13.23 9.34 3.76
C PHE A 113 13.98 8.35 2.86
N GLY A 114 13.33 7.89 1.80
CA GLY A 114 13.85 6.88 0.86
C GLY A 114 13.73 5.43 1.34
N LEU A 115 13.38 5.18 2.61
CA LEU A 115 13.09 3.83 3.08
C LEU A 115 11.68 3.41 2.65
N TRP A 116 11.48 2.09 2.54
CA TRP A 116 10.22 1.51 2.15
C TRP A 116 9.78 0.36 3.06
N CYS A 117 8.48 0.13 3.10
CA CYS A 117 7.90 -1.08 3.67
C CYS A 117 6.94 -1.71 2.67
N SER A 118 6.69 -2.98 2.84
CA SER A 118 5.74 -3.74 2.04
C SER A 118 4.85 -4.62 2.89
N THR A 119 3.73 -5.00 2.32
CA THR A 119 2.83 -6.02 2.87
C THR A 119 2.19 -6.83 1.75
N ILE A 120 1.76 -8.04 2.07
CA ILE A 120 0.90 -8.81 1.16
C ILE A 120 -0.55 -8.44 1.46
N LEU A 121 -1.27 -8.00 0.42
CA LEU A 121 -2.71 -7.85 0.45
C LEU A 121 -3.35 -8.96 -0.38
N SER A 122 -4.35 -9.64 0.18
CA SER A 122 -5.07 -10.69 -0.55
C SER A 122 -6.51 -10.86 -0.06
N ASP A 123 -7.33 -11.43 -0.94
CA ASP A 123 -8.69 -11.86 -0.60
C ASP A 123 -8.72 -13.05 0.40
N GLU A 124 -7.57 -13.64 0.71
CA GLU A 124 -7.43 -14.66 1.76
C GLU A 124 -7.13 -14.02 3.12
N ASN A 125 -6.09 -13.15 3.20
CA ASN A 125 -5.67 -12.56 4.47
C ASN A 125 -6.53 -11.37 4.91
N LYS A 126 -7.30 -10.76 3.99
CA LYS A 126 -8.21 -9.62 4.24
C LYS A 126 -7.52 -8.37 4.81
N ASN A 127 -6.19 -8.31 4.76
CA ASN A 127 -5.44 -7.17 5.25
C ASN A 127 -5.80 -5.89 4.47
N ILE A 128 -5.79 -4.76 5.18
CA ILE A 128 -6.05 -3.44 4.62
C ILE A 128 -4.86 -2.55 5.01
N PHE A 129 -4.23 -1.93 4.03
CA PHE A 129 -3.00 -1.16 4.21
C PHE A 129 -3.28 0.35 4.15
N TRP A 130 -2.95 1.06 5.22
CA TRP A 130 -2.94 2.51 5.24
C TRP A 130 -1.56 3.04 4.86
N VAL A 131 -1.52 3.79 3.76
CA VAL A 131 -0.39 4.56 3.26
C VAL A 131 -0.75 6.04 3.40
N PRO A 132 -0.19 6.78 4.38
CA PRO A 132 -0.55 8.18 4.58
C PRO A 132 -0.04 9.10 3.48
N PRO A 133 -0.47 10.38 3.45
CA PRO A 133 0.16 11.41 2.62
C PRO A 133 1.67 11.49 2.89
N GLY A 134 2.46 11.73 1.86
CA GLY A 134 3.92 11.79 1.97
C GLY A 134 4.62 10.47 1.68
N PHE A 135 3.90 9.52 1.10
CA PHE A 135 4.46 8.27 0.60
C PHE A 135 4.18 8.08 -0.89
N ALA A 136 5.15 7.53 -1.61
CA ALA A 136 4.93 6.99 -2.94
C ALA A 136 4.46 5.53 -2.81
N HIS A 137 3.46 5.15 -3.60
CA HIS A 137 2.76 3.88 -3.48
C HIS A 137 2.76 3.11 -4.79
N GLY A 138 2.93 1.80 -4.69
CA GLY A 138 2.85 0.90 -5.83
C GLY A 138 2.62 -0.55 -5.41
N PHE A 139 2.33 -1.41 -6.38
CA PHE A 139 2.15 -2.84 -6.12
C PHE A 139 2.56 -3.71 -7.30
N TYR A 140 2.84 -4.98 -7.02
CA TYR A 140 3.05 -6.04 -7.99
C TYR A 140 2.00 -7.15 -7.82
N ALA A 141 1.31 -7.50 -8.90
CA ALA A 141 0.25 -8.50 -8.91
C ALA A 141 0.80 -9.93 -8.95
N LEU A 142 0.52 -10.71 -7.89
CA LEU A 142 1.04 -12.07 -7.68
C LEU A 142 0.11 -13.17 -8.18
N SER A 143 -1.20 -12.93 -8.25
CA SER A 143 -2.19 -13.89 -8.71
C SER A 143 -2.60 -13.65 -10.16
N GLU A 144 -3.21 -14.63 -10.80
CA GLU A 144 -3.69 -14.56 -12.19
C GLU A 144 -4.51 -13.30 -12.46
N TRP A 145 -5.39 -12.95 -11.52
CA TRP A 145 -6.11 -11.69 -11.44
C TRP A 145 -6.06 -11.11 -10.03
N SER A 146 -5.92 -9.79 -9.95
CA SER A 146 -6.03 -9.04 -8.71
C SER A 146 -6.95 -7.84 -8.91
N LYS A 147 -7.88 -7.61 -7.96
CA LYS A 147 -8.69 -6.39 -7.89
C LYS A 147 -8.36 -5.67 -6.61
N ILE A 148 -7.88 -4.45 -6.74
CA ILE A 148 -7.46 -3.61 -5.62
C ILE A 148 -8.41 -2.44 -5.51
N GLU A 149 -8.93 -2.23 -4.30
CA GLU A 149 -9.73 -1.07 -3.93
C GLU A 149 -8.88 -0.09 -3.13
N TYR A 150 -9.08 1.19 -3.40
CA TYR A 150 -8.39 2.30 -2.75
C TYR A 150 -9.41 3.29 -2.24
N HIS A 151 -9.36 3.60 -0.95
CA HIS A 151 -10.05 4.77 -0.41
C HIS A 151 -9.02 5.87 -0.18
N CYS A 152 -9.19 7.00 -0.87
CA CYS A 152 -8.19 8.06 -0.97
C CYS A 152 -8.56 9.27 -0.09
N ALA A 153 -7.56 9.82 0.61
CA ALA A 153 -7.74 10.96 1.51
C ALA A 153 -7.75 12.33 0.79
N ALA A 154 -7.51 12.36 -0.51
CA ALA A 154 -7.63 13.56 -1.34
C ALA A 154 -8.13 13.17 -2.73
N TYR A 155 -8.68 14.14 -3.48
CA TYR A 155 -9.06 13.91 -4.86
C TYR A 155 -7.84 13.73 -5.76
N TYR A 156 -7.99 12.89 -6.79
CA TYR A 156 -6.97 12.71 -7.80
C TYR A 156 -6.76 13.98 -8.62
N SER A 157 -5.50 14.31 -8.83
CA SER A 157 -5.08 15.44 -9.65
C SER A 157 -3.93 15.03 -10.57
N GLY A 158 -4.24 14.77 -11.84
CA GLY A 158 -3.25 14.31 -12.81
C GLY A 158 -2.11 15.29 -13.05
N VAL A 159 -2.35 16.62 -12.91
CA VAL A 159 -1.29 17.64 -13.03
C VAL A 159 -0.31 17.63 -11.87
N ASN A 160 -0.74 17.14 -10.72
CA ASN A 160 0.07 17.04 -9.50
C ASN A 160 0.64 15.63 -9.27
N GLU A 161 0.26 14.67 -10.10
CA GLU A 161 0.77 13.30 -10.00
C GLU A 161 2.22 13.23 -10.44
N ARG A 162 3.03 12.50 -9.66
CA ARG A 162 4.42 12.16 -9.96
C ARG A 162 4.62 10.65 -9.80
N GLY A 163 5.71 10.17 -10.40
CA GLY A 163 6.14 8.80 -10.25
C GLY A 163 7.64 8.71 -9.96
N ILE A 164 8.02 7.70 -9.20
CA ILE A 164 9.41 7.27 -9.02
C ILE A 164 9.60 5.98 -9.79
N LEU A 165 10.75 5.84 -10.43
CA LEU A 165 11.11 4.64 -11.17
C LEU A 165 10.99 3.40 -10.27
N TRP A 166 10.22 2.41 -10.70
CA TRP A 166 9.87 1.23 -9.92
C TRP A 166 11.07 0.39 -9.44
N ASN A 167 12.14 0.35 -10.22
CA ASN A 167 13.38 -0.38 -9.94
C ASN A 167 14.56 0.56 -9.65
N ASP A 168 14.27 1.73 -9.08
CA ASP A 168 15.31 2.69 -8.71
C ASP A 168 16.30 2.06 -7.71
N PRO A 169 17.62 2.07 -8.02
CA PRO A 169 18.64 1.44 -7.20
C PRO A 169 18.86 2.15 -5.85
N THR A 170 18.50 3.43 -5.74
CA THR A 170 18.62 4.19 -4.48
C THR A 170 17.57 3.74 -3.48
N VAL A 171 16.34 3.49 -3.95
CA VAL A 171 15.25 2.95 -3.13
C VAL A 171 15.43 1.45 -2.89
N GLY A 172 15.86 0.71 -3.92
CA GLY A 172 16.24 -0.70 -3.81
C GLY A 172 15.08 -1.63 -3.42
N ILE A 173 13.88 -1.43 -3.96
CA ILE A 173 12.74 -2.31 -3.67
C ILE A 173 12.99 -3.70 -4.25
N GLU A 174 12.92 -4.71 -3.41
CA GLU A 174 13.02 -6.12 -3.78
C GLU A 174 11.66 -6.67 -4.21
N TRP A 175 11.28 -6.37 -5.46
CA TRP A 175 10.03 -6.88 -6.01
C TRP A 175 10.07 -8.40 -6.18
N PRO A 176 9.05 -9.15 -5.73
CA PRO A 176 8.97 -10.59 -5.89
C PRO A 176 8.56 -10.98 -7.33
N ILE A 177 9.38 -10.59 -8.30
CA ILE A 177 9.13 -10.85 -9.72
C ILE A 177 9.04 -12.35 -9.95
N ILE A 178 7.93 -12.81 -10.51
CA ILE A 178 7.68 -14.23 -10.77
C ILE A 178 8.46 -14.65 -12.02
N PRO A 179 9.34 -15.66 -11.93
CA PRO A 179 10.04 -16.19 -13.12
C PRO A 179 9.05 -16.63 -14.20
N ASP A 180 9.40 -16.40 -15.45
CA ASP A 180 8.65 -16.78 -16.64
C ASP A 180 7.27 -16.08 -16.81
N VAL A 181 6.91 -15.15 -15.92
CA VAL A 181 5.75 -14.28 -16.05
C VAL A 181 6.19 -12.93 -16.61
N PRO A 182 5.63 -12.48 -17.75
CA PRO A 182 5.97 -11.17 -18.31
C PRO A 182 5.68 -10.02 -17.33
N LEU A 183 6.65 -9.12 -17.14
CA LEU A 183 6.43 -7.88 -16.39
C LEU A 183 5.57 -6.92 -17.22
N LEU A 184 4.37 -6.66 -16.75
CA LEU A 184 3.41 -5.74 -17.34
C LEU A 184 3.47 -4.40 -16.60
N ILE A 185 4.05 -3.40 -17.24
CA ILE A 185 4.22 -2.06 -16.68
C ILE A 185 3.86 -1.01 -17.73
N SER A 186 3.18 0.06 -17.32
CA SER A 186 2.81 1.15 -18.23
C SER A 186 4.05 1.92 -18.71
N GLU A 187 3.95 2.56 -19.88
CA GLU A 187 5.04 3.41 -20.38
C GLU A 187 5.33 4.55 -19.39
N LYS A 188 4.30 5.13 -18.79
CA LYS A 188 4.43 6.15 -17.75
C LYS A 188 5.27 5.66 -16.56
N ASP A 189 5.00 4.47 -16.06
CA ASP A 189 5.72 3.91 -14.90
C ASP A 189 7.14 3.47 -15.26
N ARG A 190 7.32 3.01 -16.50
CA ARG A 190 8.64 2.64 -17.06
C ARG A 190 9.57 3.83 -17.23
N SER A 191 9.02 5.00 -17.57
CA SER A 191 9.74 6.23 -17.82
C SER A 191 9.67 7.25 -16.67
N ALA A 192 9.26 6.81 -15.48
CA ALA A 192 9.24 7.66 -14.30
C ALA A 192 10.64 8.12 -13.89
N ASN A 193 10.72 9.24 -13.17
CA ASN A 193 12.00 9.82 -12.76
C ASN A 193 12.72 8.91 -11.73
N PRO A 194 14.06 8.89 -11.77
CA PRO A 194 14.85 8.35 -10.66
C PRO A 194 14.53 9.03 -9.34
N PHE A 195 14.73 8.30 -8.24
CA PHE A 195 14.44 8.81 -6.89
C PHE A 195 15.15 10.14 -6.62
N LEU A 196 16.42 10.27 -6.95
CA LEU A 196 17.20 11.50 -6.67
C LEU A 196 16.77 12.70 -7.52
N ASP A 197 16.13 12.47 -8.66
CA ASP A 197 15.68 13.49 -9.61
C ASP A 197 14.19 13.83 -9.48
N SER A 198 13.51 13.22 -8.50
CA SER A 198 12.07 13.39 -8.29
C SER A 198 11.74 14.64 -7.49
N GLU A 199 10.56 15.21 -7.75
CA GLU A 199 9.99 16.32 -6.98
C GLU A 199 9.32 15.76 -5.71
N TYR A 200 9.66 16.29 -4.54
CA TYR A 200 9.14 15.83 -3.25
C TYR A 200 8.31 16.89 -2.54
N LEU A 201 7.68 16.47 -1.42
CA LEU A 201 6.86 17.30 -0.54
C LEU A 201 7.73 18.09 0.42
#